data_3cc63b075bd095240db07648536c6300
#
_entry.id   3cc63b075bd095240db07648536c6300
#
_cell.length_a   1.000
_cell.length_b   1.000
_cell.length_c   1.000
_cell.angle_alpha   90.00
_cell.angle_beta   90.00
_cell.angle_gamma   90.00
#
_symmetry.space_group_name_H-M   'P 1'
#
loop_
_entity.id
_entity.type
_entity.pdbx_description
1 polymer ?
#
loop_
_entity_poly.entity_id
_entity_poly.type
_entity_poly.pdbx_seq_one_letter_code
_entity_poly.pdbx_strand_id
1 'polypeptide(L)'
;MKCDLSIATKVSWFIAPTVTLCEQQHEVIQKAIGSAGLIHGGLEPKQWKDPNLWKDVLRKNRVIISTPQVLLDALSHGYISLGREIGLLVFDEAHHANDNHPMNCIMRNFYFNLPNRLSTKASSHEPVRVERPMILGLTASPMFGGNAAVAFR
;
A
#
# COMPACT_ATOMS: atom_id res chain seq x y z
N MET A 1 -3.23 15.10 32.72
CA MET A 1 -4.16 14.76 31.63
C MET A 1 -3.33 14.18 30.49
N LYS A 2 -3.18 12.84 30.46
CA LYS A 2 -2.49 12.17 29.35
C LYS A 2 -3.48 12.07 28.21
N CYS A 3 -3.30 12.86 27.16
CA CYS A 3 -3.95 12.61 25.89
C CYS A 3 -3.44 11.27 25.36
N ASP A 4 -4.25 10.23 25.43
CA ASP A 4 -4.06 9.00 24.67
C ASP A 4 -4.21 9.32 23.18
N LEU A 5 -3.13 9.75 22.57
CA LEU A 5 -2.99 9.91 21.12
C LEU A 5 -2.65 8.54 20.49
N SER A 6 -3.39 7.51 20.81
CA SER A 6 -3.39 6.27 20.03
C SER A 6 -4.44 6.32 18.91
N ILE A 7 -4.53 7.42 18.20
CA ILE A 7 -5.11 7.38 16.86
C ILE A 7 -4.11 6.60 16.03
N ALA A 8 -4.41 5.35 15.78
CA ALA A 8 -3.63 4.52 14.87
C ALA A 8 -3.58 5.22 13.51
N THR A 9 -2.51 5.95 13.25
CA THR A 9 -2.32 6.68 12.00
C THR A 9 -2.07 5.65 10.91
N LYS A 10 -2.94 5.63 9.90
CA LYS A 10 -2.76 4.79 8.73
C LYS A 10 -1.46 5.16 8.00
N VAL A 11 -0.75 4.15 7.51
CA VAL A 11 0.49 4.35 6.75
C VAL A 11 0.18 4.65 5.28
N SER A 12 1.14 5.26 4.60
CA SER A 12 1.19 5.32 3.14
C SER A 12 2.00 4.12 2.62
N TRP A 13 1.50 3.45 1.59
CA TRP A 13 2.19 2.31 0.98
C TRP A 13 2.56 2.62 -0.45
N PHE A 14 3.85 2.59 -0.75
CA PHE A 14 4.41 2.85 -2.07
C PHE A 14 4.82 1.54 -2.73
N ILE A 15 4.28 1.26 -3.89
CA ILE A 15 4.55 0.03 -4.65
C ILE A 15 5.35 0.38 -5.88
N ALA A 16 6.54 -0.21 -6.00
CA ALA A 16 7.37 -0.14 -7.19
C ALA A 16 7.57 -1.54 -7.80
N PRO A 17 7.63 -1.67 -9.13
CA PRO A 17 7.58 -2.97 -9.80
C PRO A 17 8.82 -3.83 -9.60
N THR A 18 9.97 -3.25 -9.26
CA THR A 18 11.23 -3.97 -9.06
C THR A 18 11.89 -3.63 -7.74
N VAL A 19 12.73 -4.54 -7.23
CA VAL A 19 13.51 -4.32 -6.00
C VAL A 19 14.40 -3.09 -6.12
N THR A 20 15.09 -2.92 -7.25
CA THR A 20 15.96 -1.75 -7.50
C THR A 20 15.19 -0.43 -7.42
N LEU A 21 13.99 -0.38 -8.01
CA LEU A 21 13.13 0.81 -7.91
C LEU A 21 12.64 1.04 -6.48
N CYS A 22 12.32 -0.02 -5.74
CA CYS A 22 11.97 0.09 -4.32
C CYS A 22 13.12 0.71 -3.51
N GLU A 23 14.36 0.28 -3.75
CA GLU A 23 15.55 0.81 -3.07
C GLU A 23 15.78 2.29 -3.41
N GLN A 24 15.65 2.67 -4.68
CA GLN A 24 15.79 4.07 -5.12
C GLN A 24 14.71 4.96 -4.49
N GLN A 25 13.46 4.52 -4.52
CA GLN A 25 12.35 5.28 -3.92
C GLN A 25 12.47 5.37 -2.39
N HIS A 26 12.90 4.29 -1.75
CA HIS A 26 13.16 4.31 -0.32
C HIS A 26 14.22 5.35 0.06
N GLU A 27 15.32 5.43 -0.66
CA GLU A 27 16.36 6.43 -0.40
C GLU A 27 15.84 7.86 -0.49
N VAL A 28 15.06 8.16 -1.54
CA VAL A 28 14.46 9.49 -1.75
C VAL A 28 13.46 9.83 -0.64
N ILE A 29 12.53 8.90 -0.35
CA ILE A 29 11.48 9.10 0.64
C ILE A 29 12.05 9.17 2.05
N GLN A 30 13.04 8.33 2.38
CA GLN A 30 13.70 8.35 3.69
C GLN A 30 14.41 9.68 3.94
N LYS A 31 15.09 10.25 2.93
CA LYS A 31 15.70 11.58 3.03
C LYS A 31 14.67 12.68 3.27
N ALA A 32 13.51 12.57 2.63
CA ALA A 32 12.47 13.60 2.72
C ALA A 32 11.64 13.54 4.01
N ILE A 33 11.31 12.34 4.49
CA ILE A 33 10.34 12.12 5.58
C ILE A 33 11.01 11.62 6.86
N GLY A 34 12.15 10.94 6.75
CA GLY A 34 12.88 10.38 7.89
C GLY A 34 12.25 9.13 8.52
N SER A 35 11.14 8.62 7.97
CA SER A 35 10.44 7.45 8.49
C SER A 35 9.85 6.61 7.35
N ALA A 36 10.72 5.91 6.65
CA ALA A 36 10.35 5.01 5.55
C ALA A 36 10.91 3.61 5.78
N GLY A 37 10.08 2.58 5.58
CA GLY A 37 10.45 1.17 5.63
C GLY A 37 10.52 0.57 4.25
N LEU A 38 11.54 -0.25 3.98
CA LEU A 38 11.71 -0.99 2.73
C LEU A 38 11.49 -2.47 2.96
N ILE A 39 10.62 -3.08 2.17
CA ILE A 39 10.32 -4.50 2.23
C ILE A 39 10.36 -5.11 0.83
N HIS A 40 11.19 -6.09 0.61
CA HIS A 40 11.23 -6.85 -0.65
C HIS A 40 11.56 -8.32 -0.41
N GLY A 41 11.30 -9.18 -1.38
CA GLY A 41 11.45 -10.63 -1.25
C GLY A 41 12.88 -11.16 -1.03
N GLY A 42 13.90 -10.29 -1.17
CA GLY A 42 15.29 -10.62 -0.84
C GLY A 42 15.62 -10.54 0.66
N LEU A 43 14.71 -9.97 1.45
CA LEU A 43 14.81 -9.91 2.91
C LEU A 43 14.10 -11.14 3.48
N GLU A 44 14.84 -12.16 3.84
CA GLU A 44 14.44 -13.46 4.41
C GLU A 44 12.92 -13.69 4.62
N PRO A 45 12.23 -14.40 3.72
CA PRO A 45 10.76 -14.59 3.77
C PRO A 45 10.25 -15.30 5.03
N LYS A 46 11.11 -16.00 5.76
CA LYS A 46 10.75 -16.72 6.98
C LYS A 46 10.33 -15.80 8.13
N GLN A 47 10.87 -14.58 8.18
CA GLN A 47 10.56 -13.60 9.22
C GLN A 47 9.20 -12.93 8.98
N TRP A 48 8.72 -12.91 7.75
CA TRP A 48 7.48 -12.23 7.34
C TRP A 48 6.21 -13.01 7.72
N LYS A 49 6.33 -14.20 8.26
CA LYS A 49 5.20 -14.99 8.77
C LYS A 49 4.80 -14.61 10.20
N ASP A 50 5.56 -13.76 10.87
CA ASP A 50 5.24 -13.29 12.21
C ASP A 50 4.35 -12.05 12.16
N PRO A 51 3.08 -12.12 12.65
CA PRO A 51 2.19 -10.96 12.70
C PRO A 51 2.72 -9.79 13.53
N ASN A 52 3.59 -10.06 14.51
CA ASN A 52 4.16 -9.02 15.36
C ASN A 52 5.19 -8.18 14.61
N LEU A 53 5.94 -8.80 13.69
CA LEU A 53 6.87 -8.08 12.83
C LEU A 53 6.14 -7.03 11.98
N TRP A 54 4.99 -7.39 11.38
CA TRP A 54 4.18 -6.49 10.58
C TRP A 54 3.63 -5.32 11.40
N LYS A 55 3.17 -5.58 12.63
CA LYS A 55 2.73 -4.51 13.55
C LYS A 55 3.86 -3.54 13.89
N ASP A 56 5.06 -4.06 14.11
CA ASP A 56 6.23 -3.23 14.39
C ASP A 56 6.64 -2.38 13.19
N VAL A 57 6.61 -2.95 11.99
CA VAL A 57 6.89 -2.23 10.74
C VAL A 57 5.90 -1.10 10.52
N LEU A 58 4.60 -1.37 10.68
CA LEU A 58 3.53 -0.37 10.55
C LEU A 58 3.65 0.75 11.58
N ARG A 59 4.02 0.42 12.81
CA ARG A 59 4.15 1.39 13.90
C ARG A 59 5.38 2.30 13.74
N LYS A 60 6.48 1.77 13.23
CA LYS A 60 7.77 2.49 13.12
C LYS A 60 7.86 3.36 11.87
N ASN A 61 7.07 3.10 10.85
CA ASN A 61 7.20 3.75 9.56
C ASN A 61 5.91 4.49 9.16
N ARG A 62 6.06 5.68 8.60
CA ARG A 62 4.95 6.45 8.03
C ARG A 62 4.70 6.07 6.57
N VAL A 63 5.75 5.67 5.88
CA VAL A 63 5.70 5.20 4.50
C VAL A 63 6.39 3.84 4.43
N ILE A 64 5.76 2.89 3.77
CA ILE A 64 6.33 1.58 3.49
C ILE A 64 6.47 1.42 1.98
N ILE A 65 7.64 1.00 1.55
CA ILE A 65 7.95 0.75 0.14
C ILE A 65 8.13 -0.74 -0.07
N SER A 66 7.47 -1.30 -1.05
CA SER A 66 7.62 -2.71 -1.41
C SER A 66 7.36 -2.99 -2.88
N THR A 67 7.71 -4.20 -3.30
CA THR A 67 7.21 -4.76 -4.56
C THR A 67 5.72 -5.13 -4.42
N PRO A 68 4.96 -5.20 -5.53
CA PRO A 68 3.54 -5.53 -5.47
C PRO A 68 3.25 -6.90 -4.84
N GLN A 69 4.12 -7.88 -5.09
CA GLN A 69 3.96 -9.24 -4.56
C GLN A 69 4.02 -9.27 -3.03
N VAL A 70 4.90 -8.49 -2.42
CA VAL A 70 5.01 -8.43 -0.95
C VAL A 70 3.71 -7.96 -0.31
N LEU A 71 3.11 -6.89 -0.82
CA LEU A 71 1.83 -6.42 -0.30
C LEU A 71 0.70 -7.42 -0.56
N LEU A 72 0.64 -8.01 -1.76
CA LEU A 72 -0.35 -9.02 -2.09
C LEU A 72 -0.27 -10.22 -1.14
N ASP A 73 0.92 -10.71 -0.86
CA ASP A 73 1.14 -11.83 0.06
C ASP A 73 0.73 -11.47 1.50
N ALA A 74 1.09 -10.28 1.97
CA ALA A 74 0.74 -9.80 3.31
C ALA A 74 -0.79 -9.66 3.49
N LEU A 75 -1.49 -9.16 2.48
CA LEU A 75 -2.95 -9.06 2.46
C LEU A 75 -3.61 -10.44 2.38
N SER A 76 -3.08 -11.34 1.55
CA SER A 76 -3.63 -12.68 1.34
C SER A 76 -3.51 -13.56 2.58
N HIS A 77 -2.44 -13.40 3.36
CA HIS A 77 -2.24 -14.10 4.62
C HIS A 77 -2.90 -13.41 5.83
N GLY A 78 -3.52 -12.27 5.63
CA GLY A 78 -4.18 -11.52 6.70
C GLY A 78 -3.22 -10.85 7.70
N TYR A 79 -1.95 -10.67 7.36
CA TYR A 79 -0.98 -9.95 8.21
C TYR A 79 -1.25 -8.45 8.27
N ILE A 80 -1.81 -7.90 7.20
CA ILE A 80 -2.18 -6.50 7.04
C ILE A 80 -3.62 -6.41 6.55
N SER A 81 -4.35 -5.42 7.01
CA SER A 81 -5.68 -5.05 6.52
C SER A 81 -5.61 -3.76 5.70
N LEU A 82 -5.94 -3.84 4.43
CA LEU A 82 -5.90 -2.69 3.52
C LEU A 82 -6.76 -1.52 4.03
N GLY A 83 -7.96 -1.81 4.52
CA GLY A 83 -8.89 -0.78 4.96
C GLY A 83 -8.59 -0.17 6.32
N ARG A 84 -7.87 -0.88 7.19
CA ARG A 84 -7.57 -0.44 8.57
C ARG A 84 -6.24 0.29 8.66
N GLU A 85 -5.23 -0.18 7.95
CA GLU A 85 -3.84 0.18 8.19
C GLU A 85 -3.25 1.06 7.10
N ILE A 86 -3.82 1.06 5.88
CA ILE A 86 -3.32 1.82 4.75
C ILE A 86 -4.29 2.97 4.41
N GLY A 87 -3.76 4.20 4.45
CA GLY A 87 -4.51 5.41 4.11
C GLY A 87 -4.29 5.90 2.68
N LEU A 88 -3.10 5.66 2.14
CA LEU A 88 -2.70 5.99 0.78
C LEU A 88 -1.95 4.83 0.16
N LEU A 89 -2.35 4.44 -1.04
CA LEU A 89 -1.70 3.41 -1.84
C LEU A 89 -1.17 4.06 -3.13
N VAL A 90 0.14 4.06 -3.31
CA VAL A 90 0.81 4.62 -4.48
C VAL A 90 1.33 3.50 -5.35
N PHE A 91 0.94 3.50 -6.62
CA PHE A 91 1.44 2.58 -7.63
C PHE A 91 2.41 3.32 -8.56
N ASP A 92 3.68 2.97 -8.47
CA ASP A 92 4.68 3.42 -9.45
C ASP A 92 4.61 2.52 -10.69
N GLU A 93 4.82 3.12 -11.87
CA GLU A 93 4.64 2.44 -13.15
C GLU A 93 3.26 1.76 -13.27
N ALA A 94 2.21 2.49 -12.94
CA ALA A 94 0.82 2.00 -12.81
C ALA A 94 0.28 1.32 -14.09
N HIS A 95 0.91 1.54 -15.25
CA HIS A 95 0.57 0.88 -16.50
C HIS A 95 0.83 -0.64 -16.50
N HIS A 96 1.60 -1.15 -15.53
CA HIS A 96 1.78 -2.59 -15.33
C HIS A 96 0.60 -3.28 -14.63
N ALA A 97 -0.38 -2.53 -14.11
CA ALA A 97 -1.52 -3.07 -13.38
C ALA A 97 -2.59 -3.67 -14.32
N ASN A 98 -2.23 -4.68 -15.09
CA ASN A 98 -3.14 -5.39 -16.00
C ASN A 98 -3.25 -6.88 -15.66
N ASP A 99 -4.32 -7.53 -16.12
CA ASP A 99 -4.62 -8.96 -15.98
C ASP A 99 -4.34 -9.53 -14.56
N ASN A 100 -3.44 -10.49 -14.47
CA ASN A 100 -3.07 -11.16 -13.22
C ASN A 100 -1.84 -10.54 -12.54
N HIS A 101 -1.41 -9.36 -12.97
CA HIS A 101 -0.34 -8.66 -12.29
C HIS A 101 -0.70 -8.41 -10.81
N PRO A 102 0.23 -8.56 -9.86
CA PRO A 102 -0.06 -8.40 -8.42
C PRO A 102 -0.74 -7.08 -8.07
N MET A 103 -0.41 -5.98 -8.74
CA MET A 103 -1.10 -4.69 -8.53
C MET A 103 -2.61 -4.79 -8.83
N ASN A 104 -2.98 -5.45 -9.94
CA ASN A 104 -4.38 -5.64 -10.28
C ASN A 104 -5.08 -6.62 -9.31
N CYS A 105 -4.38 -7.64 -8.85
CA CYS A 105 -4.89 -8.57 -7.83
C CYS A 105 -5.19 -7.85 -6.50
N ILE A 106 -4.35 -6.91 -6.08
CA ILE A 106 -4.60 -6.08 -4.89
C ILE A 106 -5.89 -5.27 -5.07
N MET A 107 -6.07 -4.64 -6.22
CA MET A 107 -7.27 -3.85 -6.50
C MET A 107 -8.52 -4.72 -6.53
N ARG A 108 -8.50 -5.81 -7.29
CA ARG A 108 -9.66 -6.68 -7.49
C ARG A 108 -10.06 -7.45 -6.24
N ASN A 109 -9.10 -8.02 -5.52
CA ASN A 109 -9.39 -8.94 -4.43
C ASN A 109 -9.56 -8.23 -3.07
N PHE A 110 -8.97 -7.06 -2.90
CA PHE A 110 -8.97 -6.36 -1.60
C PHE A 110 -9.60 -4.97 -1.67
N TYR A 111 -9.19 -4.12 -2.61
CA TYR A 111 -9.64 -2.73 -2.64
C TYR A 111 -11.14 -2.59 -2.92
N PHE A 112 -11.63 -3.21 -3.98
CA PHE A 112 -13.04 -3.08 -4.37
C PHE A 112 -14.01 -3.77 -3.41
N ASN A 113 -13.54 -4.65 -2.55
CA ASN A 113 -14.35 -5.28 -1.51
C ASN A 113 -14.50 -4.42 -0.25
N LEU A 114 -13.78 -3.31 -0.14
CA LEU A 114 -13.88 -2.39 0.98
C LEU A 114 -15.02 -1.37 0.79
N PRO A 115 -15.60 -0.86 1.91
CA PRO A 115 -16.56 0.23 1.87
C PRO A 115 -15.97 1.48 1.22
N ASN A 116 -16.77 2.18 0.42
CA ASN A 116 -16.36 3.45 -0.16
C ASN A 116 -16.21 4.52 0.93
N ARG A 117 -15.22 5.39 0.81
CA ARG A 117 -14.95 6.50 1.77
C ARG A 117 -16.15 7.41 1.99
N LEU A 118 -16.98 7.62 0.98
CA LEU A 118 -18.16 8.50 1.05
C LEU A 118 -19.38 7.85 1.70
N SER A 119 -19.43 6.53 1.81
CA SER A 119 -20.60 5.80 2.32
C SER A 119 -20.50 5.45 3.80
N THR A 120 -19.38 5.64 4.44
CA THR A 120 -19.19 5.34 5.86
C THR A 120 -19.65 6.54 6.70
N LYS A 121 -20.90 6.50 7.18
CA LYS A 121 -21.30 7.36 8.30
C LYS A 121 -20.41 7.00 9.50
N ALA A 122 -19.76 7.98 10.08
CA ALA A 122 -18.94 7.80 11.27
C ALA A 122 -19.80 7.19 12.38
N SER A 123 -19.62 5.91 12.68
CA SER A 123 -20.08 5.37 13.94
C SER A 123 -19.10 5.83 15.01
N SER A 124 -19.62 6.53 16.02
CA SER A 124 -18.86 7.27 17.02
C SER A 124 -18.04 6.42 18.00
N HIS A 125 -17.87 5.13 17.76
CA HIS A 125 -17.30 4.18 18.72
C HIS A 125 -16.14 3.32 18.21
N GLU A 126 -15.75 3.43 16.93
CA GLU A 126 -14.58 2.68 16.44
C GLU A 126 -13.35 3.57 16.31
N PRO A 127 -12.22 3.20 16.97
CA PRO A 127 -11.00 4.00 16.95
C PRO A 127 -10.28 4.01 15.59
N VAL A 128 -10.60 3.09 14.69
CA VAL A 128 -10.02 3.00 13.34
C VAL A 128 -11.10 2.76 12.31
N ARG A 129 -11.26 3.71 11.40
CA ARG A 129 -12.23 3.62 10.32
C ARG A 129 -11.76 2.64 9.24
N VAL A 130 -12.60 1.62 8.96
CA VAL A 130 -12.37 0.69 7.85
C VAL A 130 -12.93 1.30 6.57
N GLU A 131 -12.06 1.71 5.66
CA GLU A 131 -12.43 2.35 4.40
C GLU A 131 -11.36 2.13 3.32
N ARG A 132 -11.73 2.34 2.06
CA ARG A 132 -10.76 2.28 0.96
C ARG A 132 -9.65 3.31 1.17
N PRO A 133 -8.36 2.95 0.99
CA PRO A 133 -7.29 3.95 0.93
C PRO A 133 -7.48 4.88 -0.28
N MET A 134 -6.85 6.04 -0.25
CA MET A 134 -6.65 6.82 -1.47
C MET A 134 -5.71 6.09 -2.42
N ILE A 135 -5.94 6.25 -3.72
CA ILE A 135 -5.09 5.65 -4.75
C ILE A 135 -4.38 6.76 -5.52
N LEU A 136 -3.09 6.60 -5.74
CA LEU A 136 -2.29 7.42 -6.63
C LEU A 136 -1.52 6.52 -7.58
N GLY A 137 -1.77 6.64 -8.88
CA GLY A 137 -1.00 5.98 -9.93
C GLY A 137 0.02 6.94 -10.52
N LEU A 138 1.27 6.53 -10.60
CA LEU A 138 2.36 7.24 -11.26
C LEU A 138 2.76 6.46 -12.50
N THR A 139 2.97 7.16 -13.62
CA THR A 139 3.47 6.55 -14.86
C THR A 139 4.15 7.61 -15.72
N ALA A 140 5.31 7.27 -16.27
CA ALA A 140 5.99 8.11 -17.24
C ALA A 140 5.34 8.01 -18.64
N SER A 141 4.62 6.89 -18.91
CA SER A 141 3.93 6.68 -20.19
C SER A 141 2.54 6.11 -19.94
N PRO A 142 1.48 6.94 -19.98
CA PRO A 142 0.11 6.46 -19.76
C PRO A 142 -0.43 5.59 -20.90
N MET A 143 0.34 5.45 -22.00
CA MET A 143 -0.06 4.71 -23.18
C MET A 143 0.70 3.39 -23.30
N PHE A 144 0.04 2.29 -22.98
CA PHE A 144 0.54 0.95 -23.22
C PHE A 144 -0.24 0.32 -24.38
N GLY A 145 0.46 0.00 -25.48
CA GLY A 145 -0.15 -0.72 -26.60
C GLY A 145 -0.90 0.14 -27.62
N GLY A 146 -0.21 1.00 -28.32
CA GLY A 146 -0.47 1.37 -29.73
C GLY A 146 -1.77 2.07 -30.13
N ASN A 147 -2.75 2.28 -29.25
CA ASN A 147 -3.99 2.99 -29.61
C ASN A 147 -4.39 3.98 -28.51
N ALA A 148 -4.12 5.26 -28.75
CA ALA A 148 -4.50 6.35 -27.87
C ALA A 148 -6.01 6.41 -27.55
N ALA A 149 -6.86 5.86 -28.43
CA ALA A 149 -8.31 5.87 -28.26
C ALA A 149 -8.82 4.89 -27.16
N VAL A 150 -8.01 3.93 -26.73
CA VAL A 150 -8.39 2.93 -25.71
C VAL A 150 -7.96 3.33 -24.31
N ALA A 151 -6.99 4.24 -24.17
CA ALA A 151 -6.44 4.63 -22.86
C ALA A 151 -7.36 5.56 -22.05
N PHE A 152 -8.42 6.10 -22.63
CA PHE A 152 -9.35 7.06 -22.01
C PHE A 152 -10.79 6.57 -21.89
N ARG A 153 -10.99 5.30 -21.95
CA ARG A 153 -12.31 4.71 -21.70
C ARG A 153 -12.45 4.09 -20.33
#